data_e72266060a8cd1d44d68360ff67c8f1f
#
_entry.id   e72266060a8cd1d44d68360ff67c8f1f
#
_cell.length_a   1.000
_cell.length_b   1.000
_cell.length_c   1.000
_cell.angle_alpha   90.00
_cell.angle_beta   90.00
_cell.angle_gamma   90.00
#
_symmetry.space_group_name_H-M   'P 1'
#
loop_
_entity.id
_entity.type
_entity.pdbx_description
1 polymer ?
#
loop_
_entity_poly.entity_id
_entity_poly.type
_entity_poly.pdbx_seq_one_letter_code
_entity_poly.pdbx_strand_id
1 'polypeptide(L)'
;VQEGFFEAEGLEVKIASGRGSTDAITKIATGQADIGSADIGALMAAKVQDNSLPVTAVYSIFNQAPHAFFTLQKADISEMTDIEGKKVATSPFTSSNAFLPLVLKENGMAEDAVSLTKADPGALGPMLMNGGTDAIIAWVTNIALFADQAKATGNELVVLPWSDAGLELYSASVVASEAFL
;
A
#
# COMPACT_ATOMS: atom_id res chain seq x y z
N VAL A 1 -8.49 21.17 -3.42
CA VAL A 1 -9.87 21.61 -3.72
C VAL A 1 -10.33 22.58 -2.66
N GLN A 2 -10.37 22.19 -1.37
CA GLN A 2 -10.88 23.06 -0.29
C GLN A 2 -10.08 24.36 -0.14
N GLU A 3 -8.76 24.33 -0.32
CA GLU A 3 -7.86 25.48 -0.22
C GLU A 3 -7.80 26.34 -1.48
N GLY A 4 -8.55 26.00 -2.55
CA GLY A 4 -8.62 26.77 -3.79
C GLY A 4 -7.39 26.70 -4.69
N PHE A 5 -6.37 25.89 -4.40
CA PHE A 5 -5.14 25.85 -5.21
C PHE A 5 -5.38 25.45 -6.66
N PHE A 6 -6.28 24.50 -6.92
CA PHE A 6 -6.61 24.09 -8.29
C PHE A 6 -7.40 25.18 -9.03
N GLU A 7 -8.33 25.82 -8.34
CA GLU A 7 -9.13 26.92 -8.90
C GLU A 7 -8.26 28.13 -9.26
N ALA A 8 -7.23 28.43 -8.46
CA ALA A 8 -6.26 29.49 -8.74
C ALA A 8 -5.48 29.26 -10.04
N GLU A 9 -5.30 27.98 -10.44
CA GLU A 9 -4.68 27.57 -11.70
C GLU A 9 -5.70 27.33 -12.82
N GLY A 10 -6.97 27.71 -12.61
CA GLY A 10 -8.04 27.53 -13.60
C GLY A 10 -8.53 26.08 -13.77
N LEU A 11 -8.26 25.22 -12.80
CA LEU A 11 -8.60 23.80 -12.85
C LEU A 11 -9.85 23.49 -12.02
N GLU A 12 -10.86 22.89 -12.64
CA GLU A 12 -11.99 22.27 -11.94
C GLU A 12 -11.66 20.79 -11.63
N VAL A 13 -11.39 20.49 -10.35
CA VAL A 13 -10.96 19.17 -9.92
C VAL A 13 -12.06 18.46 -9.10
N LYS A 14 -12.44 17.25 -9.54
CA LYS A 14 -13.32 16.34 -8.81
C LYS A 14 -12.51 15.19 -8.24
N ILE A 15 -12.49 15.05 -6.91
CA ILE A 15 -11.76 13.98 -6.23
C ILE A 15 -12.70 12.81 -5.97
N ALA A 16 -12.29 11.61 -6.41
CA ALA A 16 -12.93 10.34 -6.09
C ALA A 16 -11.99 9.46 -5.27
N SER A 17 -12.54 8.75 -4.29
CA SER A 17 -11.76 7.78 -3.52
C SER A 17 -11.39 6.55 -4.35
N GLY A 18 -10.12 6.13 -4.27
CA GLY A 18 -9.64 4.87 -4.78
C GLY A 18 -9.57 3.81 -3.67
N ARG A 19 -9.52 2.54 -4.06
CA ARG A 19 -9.37 1.39 -3.15
C ARG A 19 -7.94 0.87 -3.09
N GLY A 20 -7.01 1.49 -3.82
CA GLY A 20 -5.60 1.13 -3.92
C GLY A 20 -5.06 1.32 -5.34
N SER A 21 -3.77 1.03 -5.53
CA SER A 21 -3.05 1.35 -6.77
C SER A 21 -3.63 0.67 -8.00
N THR A 22 -4.01 -0.59 -7.91
CA THR A 22 -4.59 -1.33 -9.06
C THR A 22 -5.96 -0.80 -9.45
N ASP A 23 -6.79 -0.38 -8.48
CA ASP A 23 -8.09 0.27 -8.74
C ASP A 23 -7.89 1.64 -9.43
N ALA A 24 -6.94 2.44 -8.95
CA ALA A 24 -6.62 3.74 -9.54
C ALA A 24 -6.13 3.61 -10.99
N ILE A 25 -5.19 2.69 -11.26
CA ILE A 25 -4.68 2.43 -12.61
C ILE A 25 -5.81 1.97 -13.53
N THR A 26 -6.69 1.08 -13.08
CA THR A 26 -7.85 0.61 -13.86
C THR A 26 -8.81 1.74 -14.19
N LYS A 27 -9.14 2.62 -13.23
CA LYS A 27 -10.02 3.77 -13.44
C LYS A 27 -9.45 4.75 -14.49
N ILE A 28 -8.14 4.98 -14.43
CA ILE A 28 -7.45 5.86 -15.40
C ILE A 28 -7.43 5.20 -16.78
N ALA A 29 -7.06 3.93 -16.88
CA ALA A 29 -7.01 3.19 -18.12
C ALA A 29 -8.39 3.10 -18.83
N THR A 30 -9.47 3.09 -18.06
CA THR A 30 -10.85 3.00 -18.58
C THR A 30 -11.54 4.35 -18.73
N GLY A 31 -10.83 5.47 -18.52
CA GLY A 31 -11.38 6.82 -18.67
C GLY A 31 -12.37 7.24 -17.58
N GLN A 32 -12.38 6.55 -16.43
CA GLN A 32 -13.19 6.93 -15.26
C GLN A 32 -12.51 8.00 -14.40
N ALA A 33 -11.21 8.22 -14.62
CA ALA A 33 -10.42 9.29 -14.05
C ALA A 33 -9.32 9.70 -15.04
N ASP A 34 -8.95 10.97 -15.06
CA ASP A 34 -7.91 11.50 -15.92
C ASP A 34 -6.52 11.31 -15.30
N ILE A 35 -6.45 11.50 -13.96
CA ILE A 35 -5.23 11.49 -13.17
C ILE A 35 -5.51 10.85 -11.81
N GLY A 36 -4.47 10.29 -11.20
CA GLY A 36 -4.59 9.70 -9.87
C GLY A 36 -3.26 9.46 -9.19
N SER A 37 -3.31 8.86 -8.02
CA SER A 37 -2.12 8.38 -7.31
C SER A 37 -2.09 6.85 -7.32
N ALA A 38 -0.98 6.27 -7.74
CA ALA A 38 -0.74 4.84 -7.69
C ALA A 38 0.74 4.56 -7.43
N ASP A 39 1.02 3.38 -6.93
CA ASP A 39 2.39 2.89 -6.80
C ASP A 39 2.98 2.61 -8.18
N ILE A 40 4.19 3.12 -8.44
CA ILE A 40 4.84 2.97 -9.74
C ILE A 40 5.15 1.50 -10.07
N GLY A 41 5.47 0.69 -9.05
CA GLY A 41 5.68 -0.75 -9.24
C GLY A 41 4.41 -1.48 -9.63
N ALA A 42 3.24 -1.06 -9.10
CA ALA A 42 1.97 -1.60 -9.55
C ALA A 42 1.67 -1.22 -11.01
N LEU A 43 2.04 0.00 -11.44
CA LEU A 43 1.93 0.40 -12.84
C LEU A 43 2.87 -0.41 -13.74
N MET A 44 4.11 -0.62 -13.30
CA MET A 44 5.08 -1.46 -14.03
C MET A 44 4.57 -2.89 -14.20
N ALA A 45 4.04 -3.49 -13.13
CA ALA A 45 3.45 -4.83 -13.18
C ALA A 45 2.26 -4.90 -14.14
N ALA A 46 1.39 -3.89 -14.14
CA ALA A 46 0.27 -3.80 -15.07
C ALA A 46 0.74 -3.67 -16.54
N LYS A 47 1.76 -2.85 -16.80
CA LYS A 47 2.34 -2.70 -18.14
C LYS A 47 3.07 -3.95 -18.66
N VAL A 48 3.61 -4.77 -17.77
CA VAL A 48 4.19 -6.08 -18.14
C VAL A 48 3.09 -7.03 -18.64
N GLN A 49 1.88 -6.96 -18.05
CA GLN A 49 0.76 -7.78 -18.47
C GLN A 49 0.08 -7.24 -19.73
N ASP A 50 -0.03 -5.93 -19.84
CA ASP A 50 -0.58 -5.23 -21.01
C ASP A 50 0.28 -4.00 -21.35
N ASN A 51 1.18 -4.19 -22.32
CA ASN A 51 2.08 -3.12 -22.78
C ASN A 51 1.33 -1.95 -23.47
N SER A 52 0.09 -2.16 -23.88
CA SER A 52 -0.76 -1.13 -24.50
C SER A 52 -1.53 -0.29 -23.48
N LEU A 53 -1.40 -0.57 -22.18
CA LEU A 53 -2.10 0.15 -21.11
C LEU A 53 -1.84 1.68 -21.21
N PRO A 54 -2.88 2.51 -21.45
CA PRO A 54 -2.70 3.94 -21.74
C PRO A 54 -2.56 4.78 -20.46
N VAL A 55 -1.63 4.42 -19.58
CA VAL A 55 -1.38 5.10 -18.32
C VAL A 55 0.12 5.35 -18.14
N THR A 56 0.48 6.57 -17.78
CA THR A 56 1.88 7.00 -17.61
C THR A 56 2.08 7.63 -16.23
N ALA A 57 3.20 7.33 -15.57
CA ALA A 57 3.62 8.03 -14.36
C ALA A 57 4.30 9.35 -14.76
N VAL A 58 3.83 10.46 -14.17
CA VAL A 58 4.30 11.81 -14.51
C VAL A 58 5.07 12.50 -13.38
N TYR A 59 4.91 12.03 -12.14
CA TYR A 59 5.63 12.59 -10.99
C TYR A 59 5.72 11.55 -9.88
N SER A 60 6.91 11.39 -9.26
CA SER A 60 7.08 10.53 -8.09
C SER A 60 6.89 11.33 -6.81
N ILE A 61 5.99 10.86 -5.94
CA ILE A 61 5.70 11.46 -4.63
C ILE A 61 6.63 10.85 -3.59
N PHE A 62 6.77 9.51 -3.59
CA PHE A 62 7.61 8.78 -2.65
C PHE A 62 8.80 8.15 -3.37
N ASN A 63 9.99 8.52 -2.91
CA ASN A 63 11.26 7.97 -3.40
C ASN A 63 11.70 6.70 -2.66
N GLN A 64 10.94 6.27 -1.64
CA GLN A 64 11.14 5.03 -0.90
C GLN A 64 9.80 4.34 -0.69
N ALA A 65 9.78 3.02 -0.81
CA ALA A 65 8.57 2.21 -0.64
C ALA A 65 8.05 2.29 0.81
N PRO A 66 6.80 2.74 1.03
CA PRO A 66 6.26 2.96 2.37
C PRO A 66 5.65 1.69 2.99
N HIS A 67 5.78 0.55 2.33
CA HIS A 67 5.17 -0.71 2.78
C HIS A 67 5.81 -1.19 4.08
N ALA A 68 4.99 -1.70 4.98
CA ALA A 68 5.45 -2.27 6.25
C ALA A 68 4.50 -3.35 6.77
N PHE A 69 5.02 -4.25 7.57
CA PHE A 69 4.19 -5.02 8.50
C PHE A 69 3.99 -4.19 9.77
N PHE A 70 2.77 -4.22 10.25
CA PHE A 70 2.36 -3.66 11.54
C PHE A 70 1.88 -4.80 12.42
N THR A 71 2.45 -4.93 13.59
CA THR A 71 2.12 -5.99 14.55
C THR A 71 2.07 -5.40 15.97
N LEU A 72 1.66 -6.20 16.93
CA LEU A 72 1.66 -5.83 18.33
C LEU A 72 2.80 -6.56 19.05
N GLN A 73 3.45 -5.90 20.01
CA GLN A 73 4.57 -6.46 20.77
C GLN A 73 4.29 -7.86 21.31
N LYS A 74 3.03 -8.11 21.73
CA LYS A 74 2.58 -9.42 22.25
C LYS A 74 2.57 -10.58 21.22
N ALA A 75 2.76 -10.28 19.93
CA ALA A 75 2.77 -11.30 18.87
C ALA A 75 4.16 -11.94 18.66
N ASP A 76 5.18 -11.45 19.40
CA ASP A 76 6.58 -11.90 19.30
C ASP A 76 7.09 -11.88 17.84
N ILE A 77 6.80 -10.77 17.15
CA ILE A 77 7.27 -10.45 15.78
C ILE A 77 8.11 -9.19 15.92
N SER A 78 9.42 -9.34 15.88
CA SER A 78 10.41 -8.24 16.06
C SER A 78 11.30 -8.03 14.84
N GLU A 79 11.41 -9.02 13.98
CA GLU A 79 12.17 -8.96 12.73
C GLU A 79 11.39 -9.59 11.58
N MET A 80 11.87 -9.38 10.34
CA MET A 80 11.15 -9.78 9.13
C MET A 80 10.91 -11.29 9.06
N THR A 81 11.85 -12.10 9.53
CA THR A 81 11.75 -13.56 9.52
C THR A 81 10.71 -14.12 10.49
N ASP A 82 10.36 -13.38 11.55
CA ASP A 82 9.33 -13.79 12.51
C ASP A 82 7.92 -13.85 11.91
N ILE A 83 7.73 -13.27 10.69
CA ILE A 83 6.45 -13.27 10.00
C ILE A 83 6.08 -14.63 9.39
N GLU A 84 7.05 -15.55 9.28
CA GLU A 84 6.82 -16.88 8.71
C GLU A 84 5.75 -17.66 9.50
N GLY A 85 4.80 -18.22 8.79
CA GLY A 85 3.67 -18.96 9.36
C GLY A 85 2.59 -18.10 10.02
N LYS A 86 2.76 -16.78 10.09
CA LYS A 86 1.80 -15.87 10.74
C LYS A 86 0.58 -15.58 9.87
N LYS A 87 -0.51 -15.19 10.54
CA LYS A 87 -1.72 -14.69 9.90
C LYS A 87 -1.54 -13.20 9.59
N VAL A 88 -1.55 -12.86 8.32
CA VAL A 88 -1.36 -11.48 7.85
C VAL A 88 -2.61 -10.99 7.13
N ALA A 89 -3.09 -9.78 7.44
CA ALA A 89 -4.18 -9.18 6.72
C ALA A 89 -3.69 -8.00 5.85
N THR A 90 -4.28 -7.85 4.68
CA THR A 90 -3.97 -6.80 3.70
C THR A 90 -5.22 -6.33 2.96
N SER A 91 -5.13 -5.20 2.27
CA SER A 91 -6.21 -4.74 1.39
C SER A 91 -6.13 -5.40 0.01
N PRO A 92 -7.28 -5.68 -0.66
CA PRO A 92 -7.28 -6.44 -1.91
C PRO A 92 -6.62 -5.69 -3.08
N PHE A 93 -6.67 -4.36 -3.12
CA PHE A 93 -6.20 -3.54 -4.26
C PHE A 93 -4.91 -2.76 -3.99
N THR A 94 -4.21 -3.06 -2.89
CA THR A 94 -2.92 -2.43 -2.57
C THR A 94 -1.79 -3.00 -3.41
N SER A 95 -0.81 -2.14 -3.76
CA SER A 95 0.45 -2.54 -4.39
C SER A 95 1.26 -3.52 -3.54
N SER A 96 1.10 -3.48 -2.21
CA SER A 96 1.79 -4.39 -1.29
C SER A 96 1.59 -5.87 -1.64
N ASN A 97 0.45 -6.23 -2.24
CA ASN A 97 0.19 -7.62 -2.65
C ASN A 97 1.14 -8.11 -3.76
N ALA A 98 1.61 -7.19 -4.61
CA ALA A 98 2.57 -7.52 -5.67
C ALA A 98 4.01 -7.62 -5.13
N PHE A 99 4.31 -6.89 -4.05
CA PHE A 99 5.65 -6.85 -3.47
C PHE A 99 5.86 -7.84 -2.33
N LEU A 100 4.79 -8.34 -1.70
CA LEU A 100 4.89 -9.29 -0.60
C LEU A 100 5.75 -10.53 -0.96
N PRO A 101 5.52 -11.22 -2.09
CA PRO A 101 6.37 -12.36 -2.47
C PRO A 101 7.84 -11.98 -2.61
N LEU A 102 8.13 -10.78 -3.14
CA LEU A 102 9.50 -10.32 -3.36
C LEU A 102 10.22 -10.08 -2.03
N VAL A 103 9.57 -9.38 -1.08
CA VAL A 103 10.19 -9.11 0.22
C VAL A 103 10.35 -10.37 1.06
N LEU A 104 9.41 -11.32 1.00
CA LEU A 104 9.56 -12.61 1.66
C LEU A 104 10.78 -13.38 1.11
N LYS A 105 10.90 -13.46 -0.21
CA LYS A 105 12.02 -14.14 -0.88
C LYS A 105 13.37 -13.49 -0.59
N GLU A 106 13.44 -12.15 -0.58
CA GLU A 106 14.67 -11.41 -0.25
C GLU A 106 15.15 -11.71 1.17
N ASN A 107 14.22 -12.03 2.06
CA ASN A 107 14.53 -12.43 3.45
C ASN A 107 14.59 -13.96 3.66
N GLY A 108 14.78 -14.74 2.58
CA GLY A 108 15.01 -16.18 2.63
C GLY A 108 13.77 -17.03 2.90
N MET A 109 12.58 -16.45 2.83
CA MET A 109 11.31 -17.14 3.04
C MET A 109 10.66 -17.58 1.73
N ALA A 110 9.73 -18.53 1.79
CA ALA A 110 8.88 -18.88 0.65
C ALA A 110 7.89 -17.75 0.33
N GLU A 111 7.48 -17.64 -0.94
CA GLU A 111 6.53 -16.59 -1.38
C GLU A 111 5.14 -16.72 -0.70
N ASP A 112 4.81 -17.89 -0.21
CA ASP A 112 3.59 -18.24 0.51
C ASP A 112 3.81 -18.48 2.03
N ALA A 113 4.92 -17.97 2.57
CA ALA A 113 5.31 -18.15 3.96
C ALA A 113 4.30 -17.59 4.98
N VAL A 114 3.33 -16.78 4.57
CA VAL A 114 2.33 -16.17 5.44
C VAL A 114 0.90 -16.61 5.06
N SER A 115 0.03 -16.75 6.06
CA SER A 115 -1.40 -16.96 5.83
C SER A 115 -2.10 -15.63 5.54
N LEU A 116 -2.26 -15.28 4.25
CA LEU A 116 -2.74 -13.98 3.82
C LEU A 116 -4.27 -13.91 3.74
N THR A 117 -4.88 -12.94 4.43
CA THR A 117 -6.30 -12.60 4.36
C THR A 117 -6.48 -11.20 3.76
N LYS A 118 -7.45 -11.04 2.84
CA LYS A 118 -7.81 -9.75 2.25
C LYS A 118 -9.04 -9.17 2.93
N ALA A 119 -8.96 -7.93 3.40
CA ALA A 119 -10.02 -7.22 4.09
C ALA A 119 -10.07 -5.74 3.66
N ASP A 120 -11.19 -5.09 3.94
CA ASP A 120 -11.29 -3.64 3.70
C ASP A 120 -10.24 -2.87 4.52
N PRO A 121 -9.67 -1.77 3.99
CA PRO A 121 -8.65 -0.99 4.69
C PRO A 121 -9.06 -0.58 6.10
N GLY A 122 -10.33 -0.20 6.29
CA GLY A 122 -10.89 0.20 7.60
C GLY A 122 -11.00 -0.95 8.61
N ALA A 123 -10.97 -2.21 8.16
CA ALA A 123 -11.04 -3.39 9.03
C ALA A 123 -9.66 -3.83 9.55
N LEU A 124 -8.56 -3.44 8.91
CA LEU A 124 -7.22 -3.92 9.24
C LEU A 124 -6.83 -3.59 10.68
N GLY A 125 -7.00 -2.34 11.12
CA GLY A 125 -6.70 -1.94 12.49
C GLY A 125 -7.50 -2.74 13.53
N PRO A 126 -8.83 -2.79 13.46
CA PRO A 126 -9.64 -3.64 14.34
C PRO A 126 -9.21 -5.12 14.34
N MET A 127 -8.89 -5.70 13.19
CA MET A 127 -8.42 -7.10 13.09
C MET A 127 -7.12 -7.31 13.87
N LEU A 128 -6.17 -6.38 13.76
CA LEU A 128 -4.92 -6.43 14.50
C LEU A 128 -5.16 -6.28 16.02
N MET A 129 -5.94 -5.27 16.42
CA MET A 129 -6.16 -4.94 17.85
C MET A 129 -6.89 -6.05 18.61
N ASN A 130 -7.83 -6.74 17.96
CA ASN A 130 -8.59 -7.83 18.58
C ASN A 130 -7.95 -9.22 18.45
N GLY A 131 -6.78 -9.33 17.80
CA GLY A 131 -6.06 -10.60 17.61
C GLY A 131 -6.65 -11.49 16.51
N GLY A 132 -7.46 -10.94 15.61
CA GLY A 132 -7.96 -11.65 14.43
C GLY A 132 -6.87 -11.94 13.39
N THR A 133 -5.76 -11.21 13.47
CA THR A 133 -4.55 -11.41 12.68
C THR A 133 -3.32 -11.09 13.52
N ASP A 134 -2.17 -11.67 13.19
CA ASP A 134 -0.91 -11.44 13.89
C ASP A 134 -0.21 -10.17 13.40
N ALA A 135 -0.37 -9.86 12.11
CA ALA A 135 0.13 -8.64 11.51
C ALA A 135 -0.82 -8.13 10.42
N ILE A 136 -0.67 -6.85 10.07
CA ILE A 136 -1.31 -6.25 8.89
C ILE A 136 -0.26 -5.65 7.99
N ILE A 137 -0.57 -5.54 6.70
CA ILE A 137 0.25 -4.79 5.76
C ILE A 137 -0.40 -3.43 5.53
N ALA A 138 0.37 -2.37 5.80
CA ALA A 138 -0.05 -1.00 5.58
C ALA A 138 1.17 -0.15 5.21
N TRP A 139 0.99 1.15 5.11
CA TRP A 139 2.07 2.09 4.82
C TRP A 139 2.56 2.76 6.10
N VAL A 140 3.85 3.05 6.19
CA VAL A 140 4.46 3.76 7.34
C VAL A 140 3.79 5.10 7.64
N THR A 141 3.11 5.71 6.67
CA THR A 141 2.27 6.91 6.87
C THR A 141 1.09 6.69 7.83
N ASN A 142 0.74 5.43 8.11
CA ASN A 142 -0.34 5.06 9.04
C ASN A 142 0.16 4.78 10.47
N ILE A 143 1.45 4.98 10.76
CA ILE A 143 2.04 4.68 12.09
C ILE A 143 1.26 5.36 13.21
N ALA A 144 1.00 6.65 13.10
CA ALA A 144 0.28 7.40 14.14
C ALA A 144 -1.11 6.82 14.42
N LEU A 145 -1.87 6.51 13.35
CA LEU A 145 -3.21 5.91 13.47
C LEU A 145 -3.18 4.58 14.23
N PHE A 146 -2.29 3.66 13.84
CA PHE A 146 -2.23 2.34 14.46
C PHE A 146 -1.58 2.37 15.84
N ALA A 147 -0.64 3.28 16.10
CA ALA A 147 -0.07 3.49 17.43
C ALA A 147 -1.14 3.96 18.43
N ASP A 148 -2.00 4.90 18.04
CA ASP A 148 -3.10 5.37 18.87
C ASP A 148 -4.11 4.24 19.15
N GLN A 149 -4.44 3.43 18.15
CA GLN A 149 -5.32 2.27 18.31
C GLN A 149 -4.70 1.21 19.23
N ALA A 150 -3.41 0.90 19.07
CA ALA A 150 -2.70 -0.04 19.93
C ALA A 150 -2.69 0.44 21.40
N LYS A 151 -2.35 1.70 21.62
CA LYS A 151 -2.37 2.32 22.96
C LYS A 151 -3.75 2.30 23.59
N ALA A 152 -4.82 2.57 22.81
CA ALA A 152 -6.19 2.52 23.30
C ALA A 152 -6.62 1.11 23.78
N THR A 153 -5.97 0.06 23.28
CA THR A 153 -6.21 -1.33 23.68
C THR A 153 -5.15 -1.87 24.64
N GLY A 154 -4.28 -1.00 25.19
CA GLY A 154 -3.23 -1.38 26.14
C GLY A 154 -2.09 -2.19 25.49
N ASN A 155 -1.90 -2.07 24.19
CA ASN A 155 -0.85 -2.75 23.44
C ASN A 155 0.21 -1.74 22.95
N GLU A 156 1.35 -2.25 22.54
CA GLU A 156 2.43 -1.51 21.88
C GLU A 156 2.56 -1.96 20.43
N LEU A 157 2.67 -0.98 19.52
CA LEU A 157 2.80 -1.21 18.10
C LEU A 157 4.27 -1.50 17.74
N VAL A 158 4.49 -2.52 16.92
CA VAL A 158 5.76 -2.81 16.26
C VAL A 158 5.57 -2.62 14.76
N VAL A 159 6.52 -1.96 14.10
CA VAL A 159 6.49 -1.68 12.66
C VAL A 159 7.77 -2.24 12.05
N LEU A 160 7.62 -3.02 10.99
CA LEU A 160 8.72 -3.60 10.21
C LEU A 160 8.65 -3.05 8.79
N PRO A 161 9.35 -1.94 8.48
CA PRO A 161 9.38 -1.36 7.14
C PRO A 161 10.04 -2.32 6.15
N TRP A 162 9.44 -2.50 4.99
CA TRP A 162 9.98 -3.37 3.96
C TRP A 162 11.21 -2.78 3.27
N SER A 163 11.39 -1.45 3.34
CA SER A 163 12.64 -0.79 2.94
C SER A 163 13.85 -1.29 3.72
N ASP A 164 13.68 -1.56 5.01
CA ASP A 164 14.76 -2.07 5.87
C ASP A 164 15.05 -3.57 5.60
N ALA A 165 14.14 -4.22 4.87
CA ALA A 165 14.20 -5.62 4.48
C ALA A 165 14.51 -5.83 2.96
N GLY A 166 15.11 -4.85 2.31
CA GLY A 166 15.60 -4.93 0.93
C GLY A 166 14.61 -4.46 -0.14
N LEU A 167 13.42 -3.97 0.19
CA LEU A 167 12.49 -3.41 -0.80
C LEU A 167 12.82 -1.94 -1.09
N GLU A 168 13.87 -1.70 -1.87
CA GLU A 168 14.33 -0.36 -2.25
C GLU A 168 13.78 0.05 -3.62
N LEU A 169 12.64 0.73 -3.66
CA LEU A 169 12.05 1.26 -4.89
C LEU A 169 11.22 2.53 -4.65
N TYR A 170 11.02 3.29 -5.73
CA TYR A 170 10.03 4.35 -5.74
C TYR A 170 8.64 3.75 -5.55
N SER A 171 7.71 4.53 -5.00
CA SER A 171 6.36 4.05 -4.72
C SER A 171 5.30 5.02 -5.24
N ALA A 172 4.52 5.66 -4.36
CA ALA A 172 3.41 6.49 -4.79
C ALA A 172 3.85 7.56 -5.77
N SER A 173 3.18 7.57 -6.90
CA SER A 173 3.43 8.48 -8.02
C SER A 173 2.11 9.05 -8.50
N VAL A 174 2.16 10.23 -9.10
CA VAL A 174 1.06 10.76 -9.89
C VAL A 174 1.08 10.03 -11.23
N VAL A 175 -0.03 9.43 -11.58
CA VAL A 175 -0.23 8.71 -12.84
C VAL A 175 -1.40 9.34 -13.61
N ALA A 176 -1.30 9.38 -14.92
CA ALA A 176 -2.30 10.01 -15.79
C ALA A 176 -2.61 9.13 -17.00
N SER A 177 -3.78 9.31 -17.59
CA SER A 177 -4.08 8.72 -18.89
C SER A 177 -3.27 9.40 -19.97
N GLU A 178 -2.80 8.66 -20.96
CA GLU A 178 -2.08 9.22 -22.12
C GLU A 178 -2.96 10.20 -22.94
N ALA A 179 -4.28 10.03 -22.89
CA ALA A 179 -5.22 10.92 -23.55
C ALA A 179 -5.37 12.28 -22.84
N PHE A 180 -5.06 12.34 -21.54
CA PHE A 180 -5.11 13.56 -20.73
C PHE A 180 -3.82 14.41 -20.91
N LEU A 181 -2.69 13.76 -21.17
CA LEU A 181 -1.38 14.39 -21.35
C LEU A 181 -1.22 14.99 -22.75
#